data_81dad8114312401126d4fd062b525593
#
_entry.id   81dad8114312401126d4fd062b525593
#
_cell.length_a   1.000
_cell.length_b   1.000
_cell.length_c   1.000
_cell.angle_alpha   90.00
_cell.angle_beta   90.00
_cell.angle_gamma   90.00
#
_symmetry.space_group_name_H-M   'P 1'
#
loop_
_entity.id
_entity.type
_entity.pdbx_description
1 polymer ?
#
loop_
_entity_poly.entity_id
_entity_poly.type
_entity_poly.pdbx_seq_one_letter_code
_entity_poly.pdbx_strand_id
1 'polypeptide(L)'
;MNLRELEHRLGRGFARVATNAVVGRPALWRAFRGPIRRQFDRLAPRWDRMRSSDAFAPLEQALAAIPSPPSRVLDLGTGTGLAAFVLARRFPEAEVLGVDVSERMIDVARGNTPPELASRVRFEQADAAQLPFEDDSFQLVSLANMIPFFDELERVTAPGGRLVFSFSAGPETPIWVPPDRLRAELDSRGFSDFAEFQIGGGTAVLARKAGRG
;
A
#
# COMPACT_ATOMS: atom_id res chain seq x y z
N MET A 1 0.20 -27.96 16.84
CA MET A 1 -0.19 -26.95 15.84
C MET A 1 -1.70 -27.04 15.65
N ASN A 2 -2.43 -26.00 16.01
CA ASN A 2 -3.88 -26.00 15.87
C ASN A 2 -4.31 -25.64 14.43
N LEU A 3 -5.58 -25.92 14.08
CA LEU A 3 -6.10 -25.72 12.72
C LEU A 3 -5.97 -24.25 12.26
N ARG A 4 -6.15 -23.29 13.18
CA ARG A 4 -6.03 -21.85 12.91
C ARG A 4 -4.58 -21.42 12.61
N GLU A 5 -3.60 -21.99 13.30
CA GLU A 5 -2.17 -21.76 13.01
C GLU A 5 -1.77 -22.31 11.65
N LEU A 6 -2.32 -23.47 11.27
CA LEU A 6 -2.09 -24.06 9.96
C LEU A 6 -2.69 -23.18 8.85
N GLU A 7 -3.95 -22.76 8.99
CA GLU A 7 -4.61 -21.85 8.03
C GLU A 7 -3.86 -20.55 7.88
N HIS A 8 -3.39 -19.95 8.98
CA HIS A 8 -2.60 -18.72 8.95
C HIS A 8 -1.26 -18.90 8.23
N ARG A 9 -0.54 -19.99 8.47
CA ARG A 9 0.72 -20.32 7.78
C ARG A 9 0.52 -20.56 6.29
N LEU A 10 -0.53 -21.28 5.90
CA LEU A 10 -0.86 -21.54 4.50
C LEU A 10 -1.25 -20.25 3.78
N GLY A 11 -2.02 -19.37 4.43
CA GLY A 11 -2.39 -18.06 3.89
C GLY A 11 -1.17 -17.15 3.67
N ARG A 12 -0.21 -17.13 4.60
CA ARG A 12 1.05 -16.38 4.45
C ARG A 12 1.92 -16.95 3.33
N GLY A 13 2.04 -18.28 3.22
CA GLY A 13 2.77 -18.94 2.15
C GLY A 13 2.18 -18.63 0.77
N PHE A 14 0.86 -18.70 0.65
CA PHE A 14 0.15 -18.34 -0.58
C PHE A 14 0.37 -16.87 -0.96
N ALA A 15 0.28 -15.93 -0.01
CA ALA A 15 0.51 -14.51 -0.26
C ALA A 15 1.95 -14.26 -0.77
N ARG A 16 2.96 -14.93 -0.20
CA ARG A 16 4.35 -14.83 -0.65
C ARG A 16 4.54 -15.35 -2.08
N VAL A 17 3.98 -16.51 -2.39
CA VAL A 17 4.03 -17.08 -3.75
C VAL A 17 3.35 -16.14 -4.75
N ALA A 18 2.16 -15.65 -4.42
CA ALA A 18 1.42 -14.71 -5.26
C ALA A 18 2.22 -13.41 -5.48
N THR A 19 2.82 -12.83 -4.42
CA THR A 19 3.65 -11.64 -4.52
C THR A 19 4.82 -11.85 -5.48
N ASN A 20 5.61 -12.89 -5.28
CA ASN A 20 6.76 -13.18 -6.13
C ASN A 20 6.37 -13.41 -7.60
N ALA A 21 5.27 -14.13 -7.81
CA ALA A 21 4.75 -14.42 -9.15
C ALA A 21 4.27 -13.15 -9.85
N VAL A 22 3.48 -12.31 -9.17
CA VAL A 22 2.89 -11.09 -9.73
C VAL A 22 3.95 -10.02 -9.96
N VAL A 23 4.86 -9.83 -9.01
CA VAL A 23 5.99 -8.88 -9.16
C VAL A 23 6.92 -9.29 -10.31
N GLY A 24 7.08 -10.60 -10.57
CA GLY A 24 7.85 -11.10 -11.70
C GLY A 24 7.09 -11.09 -13.04
N ARG A 25 5.78 -11.27 -13.00
CA ARG A 25 4.89 -11.33 -14.18
C ARG A 25 3.52 -10.76 -13.82
N PRO A 26 3.28 -9.45 -13.95
CA PRO A 26 2.03 -8.80 -13.55
C PRO A 26 0.76 -9.42 -14.17
N ALA A 27 0.84 -9.98 -15.38
CA ALA A 27 -0.27 -10.67 -16.03
C ALA A 27 -0.84 -11.86 -15.22
N LEU A 28 -0.03 -12.46 -14.31
CA LEU A 28 -0.49 -13.53 -13.44
C LEU A 28 -1.49 -13.06 -12.38
N TRP A 29 -1.59 -11.74 -12.16
CA TRP A 29 -2.58 -11.16 -11.26
C TRP A 29 -4.01 -11.62 -11.57
N ARG A 30 -4.35 -11.79 -12.83
CA ARG A 30 -5.68 -12.28 -13.25
C ARG A 30 -6.06 -13.61 -12.58
N ALA A 31 -5.08 -14.48 -12.34
CA ALA A 31 -5.30 -15.77 -11.67
C ALA A 31 -5.37 -15.61 -10.14
N PHE A 32 -4.57 -14.72 -9.55
CA PHE A 32 -4.48 -14.54 -8.10
C PHE A 32 -5.53 -13.58 -7.53
N ARG A 33 -6.03 -12.62 -8.30
CA ARG A 33 -6.99 -11.60 -7.85
C ARG A 33 -8.20 -12.18 -7.13
N GLY A 34 -8.87 -13.14 -7.73
CA GLY A 34 -10.07 -13.73 -7.14
C GLY A 34 -9.82 -14.45 -5.80
N PRO A 35 -8.86 -15.36 -5.71
CA PRO A 35 -8.45 -15.99 -4.45
C PRO A 35 -8.03 -14.98 -3.38
N ILE A 36 -7.20 -13.99 -3.72
CA ILE A 36 -6.73 -12.94 -2.80
C ILE A 36 -7.91 -12.12 -2.28
N ARG A 37 -8.78 -11.62 -3.17
CA ARG A 37 -9.98 -10.88 -2.76
C ARG A 37 -10.81 -11.68 -1.77
N ARG A 38 -11.15 -12.95 -2.09
CA ARG A 38 -11.94 -13.80 -1.18
C ARG A 38 -11.27 -14.03 0.17
N GLN A 39 -9.94 -14.11 0.20
CA GLN A 39 -9.19 -14.21 1.45
C GLN A 39 -9.35 -12.94 2.29
N PHE A 40 -9.18 -11.76 1.69
CA PHE A 40 -9.33 -10.48 2.38
C PHE A 40 -10.79 -10.21 2.80
N ASP A 41 -11.77 -10.55 1.96
CA ASP A 41 -13.20 -10.47 2.33
C ASP A 41 -13.51 -11.25 3.64
N ARG A 42 -12.91 -12.44 3.81
CA ARG A 42 -13.07 -13.24 5.04
C ARG A 42 -12.34 -12.68 6.24
N LEU A 43 -11.20 -12.02 6.02
CA LEU A 43 -10.36 -11.47 7.08
C LEU A 43 -10.82 -10.09 7.54
N ALA A 44 -11.52 -9.32 6.73
CA ALA A 44 -11.90 -7.94 6.96
C ALA A 44 -12.47 -7.68 8.38
N PRO A 45 -13.42 -8.48 8.92
CA PRO A 45 -14.00 -8.20 10.25
C PRO A 45 -13.01 -8.36 11.42
N ARG A 46 -11.84 -8.98 11.18
CA ARG A 46 -10.83 -9.28 12.20
C ARG A 46 -9.47 -8.70 11.87
N TRP A 47 -9.34 -8.00 10.74
CA TRP A 47 -8.07 -7.57 10.19
C TRP A 47 -7.26 -6.70 11.15
N ASP A 48 -7.91 -5.72 11.79
CA ASP A 48 -7.24 -4.78 12.69
C ASP A 48 -6.71 -5.44 13.98
N ARG A 49 -7.38 -6.48 14.45
CA ARG A 49 -6.95 -7.25 15.65
C ARG A 49 -5.69 -8.09 15.39
N MET A 50 -5.30 -8.26 14.13
CA MET A 50 -4.13 -9.04 13.74
C MET A 50 -2.87 -8.18 13.58
N ARG A 51 -3.00 -6.86 13.72
CA ARG A 51 -1.90 -5.91 13.57
C ARG A 51 -1.24 -5.61 14.91
N SER A 52 0.08 -5.40 14.89
CA SER A 52 0.81 -4.82 16.00
C SER A 52 0.56 -3.31 16.11
N SER A 53 0.73 -2.74 17.29
CA SER A 53 0.54 -1.31 17.55
C SER A 53 1.52 -0.41 16.78
N ASP A 54 2.67 -0.95 16.41
CA ASP A 54 3.77 -0.29 15.70
C ASP A 54 3.81 -0.59 14.19
N ALA A 55 2.77 -1.24 13.67
CA ALA A 55 2.71 -1.68 12.26
C ALA A 55 2.92 -0.55 11.24
N PHE A 56 2.65 0.69 11.60
CA PHE A 56 2.80 1.86 10.74
C PHE A 56 4.04 2.71 11.03
N ALA A 57 4.86 2.37 12.03
CA ALA A 57 6.05 3.14 12.38
C ALA A 57 7.02 3.35 11.19
N PRO A 58 7.27 2.35 10.31
CA PRO A 58 8.08 2.57 9.11
C PRO A 58 7.43 3.53 8.12
N LEU A 59 6.10 3.47 7.95
CA LEU A 59 5.35 4.41 7.12
C LEU A 59 5.48 5.83 7.67
N GLU A 60 5.20 6.02 8.95
CA GLU A 60 5.28 7.34 9.62
C GLU A 60 6.67 7.96 9.48
N GLN A 61 7.73 7.17 9.64
CA GLN A 61 9.10 7.64 9.44
C GLN A 61 9.35 8.10 8.00
N ALA A 62 8.91 7.34 7.00
CA ALA A 62 9.03 7.71 5.60
C ALA A 62 8.23 8.99 5.28
N LEU A 63 7.01 9.13 5.83
CA LEU A 63 6.18 10.32 5.66
C LEU A 63 6.80 11.56 6.31
N ALA A 64 7.52 11.39 7.43
CA ALA A 64 8.22 12.51 8.08
C ALA A 64 9.35 13.08 7.22
N ALA A 65 9.94 12.28 6.32
CA ALA A 65 10.99 12.70 5.41
C ALA A 65 10.47 13.43 4.15
N ILE A 66 9.16 13.54 3.96
CA ILE A 66 8.56 14.26 2.84
C ILE A 66 8.61 15.77 3.11
N PRO A 67 9.38 16.56 2.32
CA PRO A 67 9.62 17.99 2.64
C PRO A 67 8.43 18.90 2.30
N SER A 68 7.60 18.51 1.34
CA SER A 68 6.45 19.30 0.90
C SER A 68 5.19 18.46 0.99
N PRO A 69 4.14 18.93 1.70
CA PRO A 69 2.91 18.16 1.86
C PRO A 69 2.22 17.98 0.50
N PRO A 70 1.74 16.74 0.20
CA PRO A 70 0.92 16.47 -0.97
C PRO A 70 -0.49 17.03 -0.77
N SER A 71 -1.17 17.40 -1.85
CA SER A 71 -2.59 17.76 -1.83
C SER A 71 -3.52 16.57 -2.14
N ARG A 72 -3.05 15.61 -2.95
CA ARG A 72 -3.80 14.39 -3.29
C ARG A 72 -2.97 13.15 -3.02
N VAL A 73 -3.50 12.27 -2.20
CA VAL A 73 -2.83 11.06 -1.72
C VAL A 73 -3.66 9.83 -2.08
N LEU A 74 -3.01 8.81 -2.64
CA LEU A 74 -3.59 7.49 -2.86
C LEU A 74 -3.00 6.50 -1.84
N ASP A 75 -3.86 5.81 -1.09
CA ASP A 75 -3.48 4.66 -0.25
C ASP A 75 -3.92 3.38 -0.95
N LEU A 76 -2.97 2.70 -1.57
CA LEU A 76 -3.20 1.55 -2.43
C LEU A 76 -3.13 0.24 -1.64
N GLY A 77 -4.23 -0.55 -1.68
CA GLY A 77 -4.42 -1.69 -0.79
C GLY A 77 -4.74 -1.25 0.64
N THR A 78 -5.61 -0.26 0.77
CA THR A 78 -5.94 0.44 2.02
C THR A 78 -6.46 -0.49 3.13
N GLY A 79 -6.99 -1.66 2.77
CA GLY A 79 -7.62 -2.59 3.70
C GLY A 79 -8.74 -1.92 4.48
N THR A 80 -8.63 -1.92 5.80
CA THR A 80 -9.61 -1.31 6.73
C THR A 80 -9.42 0.19 6.95
N GLY A 81 -8.58 0.87 6.13
CA GLY A 81 -8.40 2.31 6.13
C GLY A 81 -7.35 2.87 7.08
N LEU A 82 -6.71 2.05 7.91
CA LEU A 82 -5.82 2.55 8.96
C LEU A 82 -4.62 3.34 8.42
N ALA A 83 -3.99 2.89 7.31
CA ALA A 83 -2.90 3.64 6.67
C ALA A 83 -3.40 4.98 6.10
N ALA A 84 -4.59 5.00 5.48
CA ALA A 84 -5.20 6.24 5.00
C ALA A 84 -5.42 7.25 6.14
N PHE A 85 -5.79 6.80 7.34
CA PHE A 85 -5.93 7.69 8.50
C PHE A 85 -4.58 8.24 8.99
N VAL A 86 -3.51 7.44 8.94
CA VAL A 86 -2.14 7.91 9.23
C VAL A 86 -1.73 9.00 8.24
N LEU A 87 -1.95 8.77 6.93
CA LEU A 87 -1.69 9.73 5.85
C LEU A 87 -2.47 11.03 6.06
N ALA A 88 -3.76 10.92 6.35
CA ALA A 88 -4.63 12.07 6.55
C ALA A 88 -4.26 12.91 7.79
N ARG A 89 -3.82 12.28 8.88
CA ARG A 89 -3.32 12.99 10.07
C ARG A 89 -1.97 13.65 9.81
N ARG A 90 -1.10 13.01 9.04
CA ARG A 90 0.23 13.56 8.69
C ARG A 90 0.13 14.76 7.75
N PHE A 91 -0.87 14.76 6.86
CA PHE A 91 -1.09 15.81 5.86
C PHE A 91 -2.52 16.36 5.99
N PRO A 92 -2.75 17.34 6.92
CA PRO A 92 -4.10 17.80 7.27
C PRO A 92 -4.86 18.46 6.12
N GLU A 93 -4.17 19.02 5.13
CA GLU A 93 -4.78 19.66 3.96
C GLU A 93 -4.96 18.69 2.75
N ALA A 94 -4.50 17.46 2.87
CA ALA A 94 -4.57 16.51 1.77
C ALA A 94 -5.95 15.83 1.66
N GLU A 95 -6.40 15.63 0.43
CA GLU A 95 -7.43 14.65 0.11
C GLU A 95 -6.79 13.27 0.02
N VAL A 96 -7.31 12.31 0.79
CA VAL A 96 -6.80 10.93 0.82
C VAL A 96 -7.85 10.00 0.24
N LEU A 97 -7.48 9.27 -0.80
CA LEU A 97 -8.28 8.22 -1.38
C LEU A 97 -7.66 6.86 -1.06
N GLY A 98 -8.37 6.03 -0.30
CA GLY A 98 -7.99 4.65 -0.07
C GLY A 98 -8.70 3.71 -1.04
N VAL A 99 -7.95 2.80 -1.67
CA VAL A 99 -8.54 1.80 -2.58
C VAL A 99 -8.12 0.38 -2.20
N ASP A 100 -9.03 -0.57 -2.39
CA ASP A 100 -8.78 -2.00 -2.18
C ASP A 100 -9.59 -2.83 -3.18
N VAL A 101 -9.08 -4.01 -3.54
CA VAL A 101 -9.80 -4.96 -4.40
C VAL A 101 -10.97 -5.64 -3.68
N SER A 102 -10.95 -5.68 -2.35
CA SER A 102 -11.97 -6.25 -1.48
C SER A 102 -13.01 -5.19 -1.11
N GLU A 103 -14.23 -5.36 -1.61
CA GLU A 103 -15.36 -4.50 -1.23
C GLU A 103 -15.62 -4.56 0.28
N ARG A 104 -15.43 -5.73 0.90
CA ARG A 104 -15.62 -5.91 2.34
C ARG A 104 -14.61 -5.12 3.18
N MET A 105 -13.36 -5.00 2.71
CA MET A 105 -12.38 -4.11 3.33
C MET A 105 -12.81 -2.65 3.24
N ILE A 106 -13.29 -2.22 2.09
CA ILE A 106 -13.79 -0.85 1.87
C ILE A 106 -14.99 -0.53 2.78
N ASP A 107 -15.93 -1.46 2.95
CA ASP A 107 -17.06 -1.27 3.88
C ASP A 107 -16.60 -1.06 5.31
N VAL A 108 -15.61 -1.86 5.76
CA VAL A 108 -15.02 -1.70 7.09
C VAL A 108 -14.26 -0.37 7.19
N ALA A 109 -13.49 0.02 6.17
CA ALA A 109 -12.77 1.28 6.15
C ALA A 109 -13.71 2.49 6.27
N ARG A 110 -14.83 2.48 5.54
CA ARG A 110 -15.88 3.51 5.66
C ARG A 110 -16.47 3.57 7.05
N GLY A 111 -16.76 2.41 7.66
CA GLY A 111 -17.28 2.31 9.03
C GLY A 111 -16.29 2.76 10.10
N ASN A 112 -14.98 2.61 9.84
CA ASN A 112 -13.90 3.00 10.75
C ASN A 112 -13.50 4.48 10.61
N THR A 113 -14.04 5.21 9.62
CA THR A 113 -13.61 6.58 9.33
C THR A 113 -13.94 7.51 10.49
N PRO A 114 -12.93 8.12 11.14
CA PRO A 114 -13.15 9.09 12.20
C PRO A 114 -13.93 10.31 11.67
N PRO A 115 -14.91 10.84 12.43
CA PRO A 115 -15.72 11.99 11.97
C PRO A 115 -14.90 13.19 11.49
N GLU A 116 -13.77 13.47 12.16
CA GLU A 116 -12.88 14.57 11.83
C GLU A 116 -12.12 14.38 10.51
N LEU A 117 -12.08 13.16 9.97
CA LEU A 117 -11.44 12.85 8.69
C LEU A 117 -12.44 12.65 7.54
N ALA A 118 -13.73 12.53 7.83
CA ALA A 118 -14.76 12.13 6.88
C ALA A 118 -14.93 13.10 5.70
N SER A 119 -14.56 14.38 5.86
CA SER A 119 -14.64 15.38 4.78
C SER A 119 -13.56 15.21 3.71
N ARG A 120 -12.42 14.55 4.02
CA ARG A 120 -11.23 14.48 3.15
C ARG A 120 -10.63 13.09 2.98
N VAL A 121 -11.18 12.07 3.64
CA VAL A 121 -10.82 10.66 3.42
C VAL A 121 -11.97 9.94 2.77
N ARG A 122 -11.71 9.27 1.65
CA ARG A 122 -12.69 8.49 0.90
C ARG A 122 -12.15 7.10 0.61
N PHE A 123 -13.06 6.15 0.40
CA PHE A 123 -12.71 4.77 0.10
C PHE A 123 -13.51 4.24 -1.07
N GLU A 124 -12.80 3.62 -2.03
CA GLU A 124 -13.39 3.06 -3.25
C GLU A 124 -12.83 1.67 -3.53
N GLN A 125 -13.66 0.80 -4.08
CA GLN A 125 -13.19 -0.49 -4.58
C GLN A 125 -12.49 -0.29 -5.92
N ALA A 126 -11.21 -0.69 -6.02
CA ALA A 126 -10.47 -0.67 -7.27
C ALA A 126 -9.45 -1.82 -7.36
N ASP A 127 -9.11 -2.19 -8.59
CA ASP A 127 -8.02 -3.13 -8.89
C ASP A 127 -6.73 -2.35 -9.12
N ALA A 128 -5.74 -2.57 -8.26
CA ALA A 128 -4.44 -1.90 -8.34
C ALA A 128 -3.65 -2.21 -9.62
N ALA A 129 -4.01 -3.27 -10.34
CA ALA A 129 -3.42 -3.60 -11.63
C ALA A 129 -4.03 -2.80 -12.80
N GLN A 130 -5.14 -2.08 -12.55
CA GLN A 130 -5.82 -1.24 -13.53
C GLN A 130 -6.66 -0.20 -12.78
N LEU A 131 -6.02 0.87 -12.36
CA LEU A 131 -6.66 1.93 -11.57
C LEU A 131 -7.55 2.83 -12.45
N PRO A 132 -8.77 3.18 -12.00
CA PRO A 132 -9.69 4.02 -12.75
C PRO A 132 -9.39 5.52 -12.60
N PHE A 133 -8.10 5.88 -12.58
CA PHE A 133 -7.64 7.25 -12.40
C PHE A 133 -6.84 7.69 -13.62
N GLU A 134 -6.85 8.99 -13.88
CA GLU A 134 -6.03 9.61 -14.91
C GLU A 134 -4.54 9.53 -14.56
N ASP A 135 -3.69 9.68 -15.57
CA ASP A 135 -2.25 9.78 -15.39
C ASP A 135 -1.90 10.99 -14.51
N ASP A 136 -0.81 10.88 -13.76
CA ASP A 136 -0.26 11.99 -12.96
C ASP A 136 -1.24 12.56 -11.90
N SER A 137 -2.18 11.73 -11.42
CA SER A 137 -3.28 12.19 -10.53
C SER A 137 -2.87 12.43 -9.08
N PHE A 138 -1.80 11.79 -8.58
CA PHE A 138 -1.47 11.80 -7.16
C PHE A 138 -0.04 12.29 -6.89
N GLN A 139 0.11 13.21 -5.93
CA GLN A 139 1.42 13.67 -5.47
C GLN A 139 2.09 12.69 -4.49
N LEU A 140 1.30 11.83 -3.86
CA LEU A 140 1.80 10.75 -3.01
C LEU A 140 0.97 9.48 -3.24
N VAL A 141 1.65 8.37 -3.49
CA VAL A 141 1.03 7.03 -3.49
C VAL A 141 1.70 6.20 -2.41
N SER A 142 0.91 5.64 -1.51
CA SER A 142 1.35 4.82 -0.38
C SER A 142 0.90 3.38 -0.56
N LEU A 143 1.79 2.45 -0.24
CA LEU A 143 1.54 1.01 -0.23
C LEU A 143 1.99 0.44 1.11
N ALA A 144 1.04 0.06 1.96
CA ALA A 144 1.33 -0.58 3.25
C ALA A 144 1.02 -2.08 3.18
N ASN A 145 2.07 -2.92 3.12
CA ASN A 145 1.94 -4.38 2.94
C ASN A 145 1.12 -4.76 1.69
N MET A 146 1.41 -4.14 0.56
CA MET A 146 0.68 -4.32 -0.70
C MET A 146 1.61 -4.80 -1.82
N ILE A 147 1.09 -5.63 -2.74
CA ILE A 147 1.79 -6.05 -3.97
C ILE A 147 1.88 -4.84 -4.92
N PRO A 148 3.09 -4.42 -5.36
CA PRO A 148 3.23 -3.32 -6.29
C PRO A 148 2.87 -3.70 -7.72
N PHE A 149 2.20 -2.79 -8.43
CA PHE A 149 1.97 -2.80 -9.87
C PHE A 149 2.69 -1.60 -10.47
N PHE A 150 3.95 -1.77 -10.79
CA PHE A 150 4.88 -0.67 -11.07
C PHE A 150 4.44 0.24 -12.22
N ASP A 151 3.85 -0.31 -13.29
CA ASP A 151 3.39 0.49 -14.43
C ASP A 151 2.22 1.41 -14.03
N GLU A 152 1.29 0.92 -13.20
CA GLU A 152 0.20 1.74 -12.67
C GLU A 152 0.70 2.76 -11.63
N LEU A 153 1.68 2.38 -10.81
CA LEU A 153 2.31 3.31 -9.86
C LEU A 153 3.02 4.47 -10.58
N GLU A 154 3.76 4.15 -11.66
CA GLU A 154 4.35 5.18 -12.52
C GLU A 154 3.28 6.08 -13.11
N ARG A 155 2.26 5.48 -13.72
CA ARG A 155 1.21 6.19 -14.45
C ARG A 155 0.46 7.18 -13.56
N VAL A 156 0.01 6.76 -12.38
CA VAL A 156 -0.84 7.59 -11.51
C VAL A 156 -0.07 8.58 -10.65
N THR A 157 1.25 8.39 -10.46
CA THR A 157 2.07 9.32 -9.68
C THR A 157 2.41 10.55 -10.50
N ALA A 158 2.11 11.73 -10.00
CA ALA A 158 2.41 13.00 -10.66
C ALA A 158 3.93 13.23 -10.80
N PRO A 159 4.39 13.98 -11.82
CA PRO A 159 5.77 14.44 -11.90
C PRO A 159 6.20 15.17 -10.62
N GLY A 160 7.34 14.79 -10.07
CA GLY A 160 7.81 15.27 -8.77
C GLY A 160 7.10 14.66 -7.55
N GLY A 161 6.07 13.85 -7.78
CA GLY A 161 5.35 13.08 -6.77
C GLY A 161 6.19 11.98 -6.14
N ARG A 162 5.66 11.34 -5.10
CA ARG A 162 6.39 10.34 -4.31
C ARG A 162 5.63 9.03 -4.18
N LEU A 163 6.40 7.94 -4.07
CA LEU A 163 5.93 6.62 -3.69
C LEU A 163 6.50 6.27 -2.32
N VAL A 164 5.67 5.68 -1.46
CA VAL A 164 6.08 5.08 -0.18
C VAL A 164 5.65 3.64 -0.14
N PHE A 165 6.60 2.74 -0.01
CA PHE A 165 6.36 1.32 0.30
C PHE A 165 6.67 1.11 1.77
N SER A 166 5.77 0.49 2.52
CA SER A 166 6.05 0.11 3.90
C SER A 166 5.66 -1.34 4.16
N PHE A 167 6.52 -2.04 4.88
CA PHE A 167 6.36 -3.43 5.27
C PHE A 167 6.50 -3.54 6.78
N SER A 168 5.41 -3.82 7.46
CA SER A 168 5.32 -3.76 8.93
C SER A 168 6.25 -4.73 9.67
N ALA A 169 6.68 -5.81 9.02
CA ALA A 169 7.62 -6.79 9.56
C ALA A 169 8.79 -7.05 8.59
N GLY A 170 9.09 -6.10 7.70
CA GLY A 170 10.18 -6.23 6.73
C GLY A 170 10.14 -7.56 5.97
N PRO A 171 11.26 -8.33 5.94
CA PRO A 171 11.35 -9.61 5.24
C PRO A 171 10.34 -10.67 5.72
N GLU A 172 9.87 -10.57 6.95
CA GLU A 172 8.86 -11.46 7.50
C GLU A 172 7.44 -11.18 6.99
N THR A 173 7.22 -10.02 6.37
CA THR A 173 5.95 -9.69 5.71
C THR A 173 5.72 -10.63 4.52
N PRO A 174 4.57 -11.30 4.40
CA PRO A 174 4.31 -12.20 3.26
C PRO A 174 4.36 -11.50 1.90
N ILE A 175 4.06 -10.21 1.88
CA ILE A 175 4.02 -9.36 0.67
C ILE A 175 5.29 -8.49 0.57
N TRP A 176 6.38 -8.92 1.16
CA TRP A 176 7.62 -8.15 1.12
C TRP A 176 8.32 -8.20 -0.24
N VAL A 177 8.77 -7.04 -0.72
CA VAL A 177 9.64 -6.90 -1.88
C VAL A 177 10.95 -6.26 -1.41
N PRO A 178 12.10 -6.87 -1.71
CA PRO A 178 13.40 -6.33 -1.29
C PRO A 178 13.64 -4.90 -1.78
N PRO A 179 14.25 -4.01 -0.97
CA PRO A 179 14.53 -2.62 -1.36
C PRO A 179 15.31 -2.50 -2.67
N ASP A 180 16.32 -3.33 -2.90
CA ASP A 180 17.09 -3.33 -4.14
C ASP A 180 16.22 -3.60 -5.37
N ARG A 181 15.25 -4.52 -5.24
CA ARG A 181 14.31 -4.81 -6.31
C ARG A 181 13.32 -3.65 -6.53
N LEU A 182 12.79 -3.06 -5.46
CA LEU A 182 11.95 -1.86 -5.56
C LEU A 182 12.71 -0.74 -6.27
N ARG A 183 13.95 -0.50 -5.88
CA ARG A 183 14.83 0.50 -6.47
C ARG A 183 15.03 0.24 -7.97
N ALA A 184 15.41 -0.96 -8.37
CA ALA A 184 15.65 -1.31 -9.78
C ALA A 184 14.40 -1.12 -10.65
N GLU A 185 13.23 -1.57 -10.16
CA GLU A 185 11.96 -1.42 -10.88
C GLU A 185 11.52 0.04 -11.00
N LEU A 186 11.75 0.85 -9.99
CA LEU A 186 11.38 2.26 -9.95
C LEU A 186 12.36 3.14 -10.74
N ASP A 187 13.66 2.89 -10.64
CA ASP A 187 14.69 3.61 -11.39
C ASP A 187 14.46 3.51 -12.91
N SER A 188 14.13 2.31 -13.38
CA SER A 188 13.79 2.07 -14.79
C SER A 188 12.54 2.81 -15.27
N ARG A 189 11.72 3.34 -14.35
CA ARG A 189 10.49 4.12 -14.58
C ARG A 189 10.62 5.59 -14.21
N GLY A 190 11.86 6.10 -14.09
CA GLY A 190 12.14 7.51 -13.86
C GLY A 190 11.91 7.97 -12.43
N PHE A 191 11.98 7.06 -11.44
CA PHE A 191 12.02 7.44 -10.04
C PHE A 191 13.48 7.53 -9.55
N SER A 192 13.72 8.45 -8.64
CA SER A 192 15.02 8.74 -8.04
C SER A 192 14.86 9.13 -6.57
N ASP A 193 15.90 9.72 -5.96
CA ASP A 193 15.87 10.25 -4.58
C ASP A 193 15.37 9.21 -3.57
N PHE A 194 15.93 8.01 -3.64
CA PHE A 194 15.54 6.91 -2.78
C PHE A 194 16.03 7.12 -1.34
N ALA A 195 15.12 6.91 -0.38
CA ALA A 195 15.43 6.84 1.04
C ALA A 195 14.85 5.56 1.64
N GLU A 196 15.63 4.90 2.49
CA GLU A 196 15.23 3.66 3.15
C GLU A 196 15.17 3.88 4.66
N PHE A 197 14.17 3.29 5.29
CA PHE A 197 13.91 3.40 6.73
C PHE A 197 13.74 2.02 7.32
N GLN A 198 14.31 1.81 8.49
CA GLN A 198 14.12 0.58 9.27
C GLN A 198 13.75 0.95 10.71
N ILE A 199 12.59 0.51 11.15
CA ILE A 199 12.07 0.75 12.50
C ILE A 199 11.64 -0.60 13.08
N GLY A 200 12.35 -1.04 14.11
CA GLY A 200 12.15 -2.38 14.65
C GLY A 200 12.36 -3.45 13.58
N GLY A 201 11.36 -4.33 13.39
CA GLY A 201 11.37 -5.33 12.32
C GLY A 201 10.81 -4.83 10.98
N GLY A 202 10.23 -3.62 10.94
CA GLY A 202 9.59 -3.08 9.74
C GLY A 202 10.53 -2.24 8.89
N THR A 203 10.19 -2.10 7.60
CA THR A 203 10.98 -1.33 6.62
C THR A 203 10.08 -0.43 5.79
N ALA A 204 10.62 0.70 5.31
CA ALA A 204 9.97 1.50 4.28
C ALA A 204 10.98 2.01 3.25
N VAL A 205 10.49 2.23 2.04
CA VAL A 205 11.22 2.84 0.92
C VAL A 205 10.42 4.02 0.40
N LEU A 206 11.05 5.18 0.35
CA LEU A 206 10.53 6.40 -0.27
C LEU A 206 11.26 6.62 -1.59
N ALA A 207 10.54 6.97 -2.65
CA ALA A 207 11.10 7.34 -3.95
C ALA A 207 10.37 8.56 -4.50
N ARG A 208 11.01 9.32 -5.39
CA ARG A 208 10.44 10.48 -6.07
C ARG A 208 10.41 10.27 -7.57
N LYS A 209 9.28 10.51 -8.22
CA LYS A 209 9.18 10.55 -9.69
C LYS A 209 9.90 11.78 -10.23
N ALA A 210 10.65 11.64 -11.33
CA ALA A 210 11.27 12.79 -11.99
C ALA A 210 10.23 13.86 -12.35
N GLY A 211 10.61 15.14 -12.26
CA GLY A 211 9.79 16.24 -12.74
C GLY A 211 9.71 16.23 -14.27
N ARG A 212 8.67 16.85 -14.83
CA ARG A 212 8.72 17.19 -16.26
C ARG A 212 9.78 18.28 -16.43
N GLY A 213 10.80 18.02 -17.25
CA GLY A 213 11.81 19.01 -17.63
C GLY A 213 11.20 20.17 -18.43
#